data_a257e01aeaab72e805aa2990cc7c0d10
#
_entry.id   a257e01aeaab72e805aa2990cc7c0d10
#
_cell.length_a   1.000
_cell.length_b   1.000
_cell.length_c   1.000
_cell.angle_alpha   90.00
_cell.angle_beta   90.00
_cell.angle_gamma   90.00
#
_symmetry.space_group_name_H-M   'P 1'
#
loop_
_entity.id
_entity.type
_entity.pdbx_description
1 polymer ?
#
loop_
_entity_poly.entity_id
_entity_poly.type
_entity_poly.pdbx_seq_one_letter_code
_entity_poly.pdbx_strand_id
1 'polypeptide(L)'
;MPLIVLLFFLFLLSFQNVHSNDEYFRTLRNDKVNLRQGPSFDYPIKIFYKKKFLPVLIQDRSENFRKIRDHENNTGWIHISQLSKKKAALIVDDSSILFNGSTVYSNPVAILKKGRLVKINKCKNDWCKIKTGEFKGWIKKDSLWGLL
;
A
#
# COMPACT_ATOMS: atom_id res chain seq x y z
N MET A 1 -39.13 -16.46 41.09
CA MET A 1 -37.90 -15.68 40.83
C MET A 1 -37.04 -16.22 39.70
N PRO A 2 -37.54 -16.55 38.54
CA PRO A 2 -36.65 -16.87 37.41
C PRO A 2 -36.72 -15.86 36.27
N LEU A 3 -37.54 -14.80 36.34
CA LEU A 3 -37.72 -13.90 35.20
C LEU A 3 -36.63 -12.80 35.10
N ILE A 4 -35.93 -12.48 36.18
CA ILE A 4 -34.88 -11.46 36.20
C ILE A 4 -33.55 -11.95 35.66
N VAL A 5 -33.28 -13.23 35.74
CA VAL A 5 -32.03 -13.85 35.25
C VAL A 5 -32.02 -13.98 33.72
N LEU A 6 -33.20 -14.09 33.10
CA LEU A 6 -33.32 -14.22 31.64
C LEU A 6 -33.10 -12.87 30.90
N LEU A 7 -33.37 -11.76 31.55
CA LEU A 7 -33.16 -10.42 30.96
C LEU A 7 -31.69 -9.98 30.94
N PHE A 8 -30.86 -10.57 31.80
CA PHE A 8 -29.44 -10.26 31.89
C PHE A 8 -28.58 -10.96 30.82
N PHE A 9 -29.11 -12.06 30.27
CA PHE A 9 -28.40 -12.84 29.23
C PHE A 9 -28.65 -12.34 27.80
N LEU A 10 -29.67 -11.50 27.61
CA LEU A 10 -30.01 -10.92 26.30
C LEU A 10 -29.20 -9.67 25.94
N PHE A 11 -28.38 -9.14 26.87
CA PHE A 11 -27.62 -7.90 26.66
C PHE A 11 -26.16 -8.17 26.23
N LEU A 12 -25.75 -9.42 26.08
CA LEU A 12 -24.35 -9.78 25.74
C LEU A 12 -24.12 -10.17 24.28
N LEU A 13 -25.10 -9.96 23.41
CA LEU A 13 -24.93 -10.22 21.97
C LEU A 13 -24.99 -8.93 21.13
N SER A 14 -24.36 -7.87 21.60
CA SER A 14 -23.95 -6.81 20.69
C SER A 14 -22.76 -7.31 19.89
N PHE A 15 -23.03 -8.06 18.82
CA PHE A 15 -22.05 -8.31 17.76
C PHE A 15 -21.62 -6.96 17.22
N GLN A 16 -20.48 -6.48 17.69
CA GLN A 16 -19.80 -5.40 17.02
C GLN A 16 -19.38 -5.96 15.66
N ASN A 17 -20.06 -5.55 14.61
CA ASN A 17 -19.58 -5.71 13.26
C ASN A 17 -18.28 -4.92 13.16
N VAL A 18 -17.16 -5.59 13.43
CA VAL A 18 -15.86 -5.09 13.07
C VAL A 18 -15.87 -5.07 11.55
N HIS A 19 -16.15 -3.91 10.96
CA HIS A 19 -15.88 -3.68 9.57
C HIS A 19 -14.36 -3.74 9.41
N SER A 20 -13.84 -4.91 9.05
CA SER A 20 -12.50 -4.98 8.50
C SER A 20 -12.56 -4.27 7.17
N ASN A 21 -12.09 -3.04 7.11
CA ASN A 21 -11.83 -2.39 5.85
C ASN A 21 -10.72 -3.18 5.17
N ASP A 22 -11.03 -3.81 4.03
CA ASP A 22 -10.02 -4.49 3.25
C ASP A 22 -8.93 -3.48 2.86
N GLU A 23 -7.71 -3.75 3.29
CA GLU A 23 -6.56 -2.92 2.96
C GLU A 23 -6.22 -3.08 1.48
N TYR A 24 -5.82 -1.99 0.83
CA TYR A 24 -5.43 -1.99 -0.58
C TYR A 24 -4.37 -0.91 -0.85
N PHE A 25 -3.61 -1.07 -1.93
CA PHE A 25 -2.61 -0.09 -2.30
C PHE A 25 -3.12 0.98 -3.27
N ARG A 26 -2.59 2.17 -3.11
CA ARG A 26 -2.62 3.29 -4.05
C ARG A 26 -1.21 3.83 -4.20
N THR A 27 -1.01 4.68 -5.18
CA THR A 27 0.25 5.41 -5.35
C THR A 27 0.01 6.91 -5.28
N LEU A 28 1.06 7.65 -4.94
CA LEU A 28 0.99 9.11 -4.94
C LEU A 28 0.91 9.64 -6.37
N ARG A 29 -0.02 10.57 -6.61
CA ARG A 29 -0.27 11.11 -7.94
C ARG A 29 0.76 12.15 -8.38
N ASN A 30 1.28 12.92 -7.42
CA ASN A 30 2.11 14.09 -7.64
C ASN A 30 3.48 13.93 -7.01
N ASP A 31 4.44 14.77 -7.42
CA ASP A 31 5.78 14.84 -6.84
C ASP A 31 5.79 15.46 -5.44
N LYS A 32 4.71 16.13 -5.05
CA LYS A 32 4.52 16.67 -3.71
C LYS A 32 3.12 16.29 -3.20
N VAL A 33 3.09 15.53 -2.11
CA VAL A 33 1.85 15.07 -1.47
C VAL A 33 1.95 15.27 0.04
N ASN A 34 0.90 15.81 0.64
CA ASN A 34 0.84 16.11 2.06
C ASN A 34 0.16 14.97 2.83
N LEU A 35 0.85 14.42 3.82
CA LEU A 35 0.29 13.53 4.84
C LEU A 35 -0.11 14.37 6.05
N ARG A 36 -1.39 14.31 6.45
CA ARG A 36 -1.94 15.09 7.56
C ARG A 36 -2.21 14.22 8.77
N GLN A 37 -2.31 14.86 9.94
CA GLN A 37 -2.62 14.19 11.20
C GLN A 37 -4.06 13.70 11.29
N GLY A 38 -4.98 14.27 10.52
CA GLY A 38 -6.39 13.93 10.52
C GLY A 38 -7.07 14.15 9.17
N PRO A 39 -8.32 13.72 9.02
CA PRO A 39 -9.02 13.64 7.74
C PRO A 39 -9.68 14.97 7.31
N SER A 40 -8.95 16.08 7.39
CA SER A 40 -9.38 17.35 6.82
C SER A 40 -8.18 18.26 6.53
N PHE A 41 -8.40 19.33 5.76
CA PHE A 41 -7.36 20.32 5.47
C PHE A 41 -6.99 21.19 6.68
N ASP A 42 -7.80 21.17 7.75
CA ASP A 42 -7.54 21.90 9.00
C ASP A 42 -6.49 21.21 9.88
N TYR A 43 -6.24 19.93 9.66
CA TYR A 43 -5.21 19.21 10.39
C TYR A 43 -3.81 19.54 9.89
N PRO A 44 -2.81 19.64 10.79
CA PRO A 44 -1.45 19.92 10.41
C PRO A 44 -0.85 18.81 9.56
N ILE A 45 0.09 19.21 8.71
CA ILE A 45 0.86 18.30 7.87
C ILE A 45 1.95 17.63 8.70
N LYS A 46 2.03 16.31 8.66
CA LYS A 46 3.07 15.49 9.31
C LYS A 46 4.28 15.30 8.42
N ILE A 47 4.05 14.95 7.16
CA ILE A 47 5.07 14.58 6.18
C ILE A 47 4.73 15.19 4.84
N PHE A 48 5.78 15.70 4.17
CA PHE A 48 5.74 16.10 2.76
C PHE A 48 6.42 15.01 1.94
N TYR A 49 5.65 14.22 1.22
CA TYR A 49 6.22 13.28 0.25
C TYR A 49 6.65 14.00 -1.01
N LYS A 50 7.81 13.64 -1.54
CA LYS A 50 8.39 14.25 -2.74
C LYS A 50 8.62 13.25 -3.87
N LYS A 51 7.91 12.13 -3.86
CA LYS A 51 8.13 11.05 -4.84
C LYS A 51 6.81 10.59 -5.44
N LYS A 52 6.57 10.95 -6.69
CA LYS A 52 5.45 10.45 -7.49
C LYS A 52 5.50 8.92 -7.58
N PHE A 53 4.35 8.29 -7.60
CA PHE A 53 4.14 6.83 -7.63
C PHE A 53 4.59 6.07 -6.38
N LEU A 54 5.02 6.75 -5.32
CA LEU A 54 5.30 6.07 -4.05
C LEU A 54 4.04 5.28 -3.62
N PRO A 55 4.14 3.97 -3.39
CA PRO A 55 3.01 3.19 -2.90
C PRO A 55 2.68 3.54 -1.46
N VAL A 56 1.40 3.50 -1.14
CA VAL A 56 0.86 3.66 0.20
C VAL A 56 -0.27 2.67 0.43
N LEU A 57 -0.32 2.05 1.60
CA LEU A 57 -1.37 1.13 1.98
C LEU A 57 -2.55 1.90 2.55
N ILE A 58 -3.72 1.76 1.95
CA ILE A 58 -4.95 2.38 2.44
C ILE A 58 -5.53 1.49 3.54
N GLN A 59 -5.75 2.08 4.72
CA GLN A 59 -6.22 1.35 5.90
C GLN A 59 -7.63 1.76 6.33
N ASP A 60 -8.03 2.99 6.02
CA ASP A 60 -9.33 3.53 6.41
C ASP A 60 -9.73 4.69 5.49
N ARG A 61 -10.97 5.13 5.61
CA ARG A 61 -11.52 6.26 4.87
C ARG A 61 -12.37 7.15 5.76
N SER A 62 -12.35 8.44 5.47
CA SER A 62 -13.26 9.44 6.03
C SER A 62 -13.55 10.47 4.95
N GLU A 63 -14.76 10.45 4.40
CA GLU A 63 -15.19 11.32 3.28
C GLU A 63 -14.16 11.28 2.12
N ASN A 64 -13.54 12.43 1.82
CA ASN A 64 -12.56 12.56 0.73
C ASN A 64 -11.11 12.32 1.16
N PHE A 65 -10.91 11.77 2.35
CA PHE A 65 -9.59 11.41 2.86
C PHE A 65 -9.44 9.90 3.03
N ARG A 66 -8.19 9.45 2.91
CA ARG A 66 -7.80 8.06 3.14
C ARG A 66 -6.71 8.02 4.19
N LYS A 67 -6.90 7.17 5.20
CA LYS A 67 -5.83 6.84 6.15
C LYS A 67 -4.87 5.88 5.48
N ILE A 68 -3.61 6.24 5.50
CA ILE A 68 -2.56 5.45 4.84
C ILE A 68 -1.47 5.02 5.82
N ARG A 69 -0.75 3.97 5.43
CA ARG A 69 0.54 3.60 6.01
C ARG A 69 1.56 3.54 4.89
N ASP A 70 2.72 4.18 5.09
CA ASP A 70 3.82 4.10 4.13
C ASP A 70 4.77 2.92 4.44
N HIS A 71 5.79 2.73 3.62
CA HIS A 71 6.78 1.66 3.76
C HIS A 71 7.67 1.78 4.99
N GLU A 72 7.72 2.94 5.64
CA GLU A 72 8.45 3.20 6.89
C GLU A 72 7.52 3.18 8.11
N ASN A 73 6.28 2.71 7.94
CA ASN A 73 5.23 2.63 8.96
C ASN A 73 4.72 3.99 9.48
N ASN A 74 4.93 5.08 8.74
CA ASN A 74 4.26 6.34 9.03
C ASN A 74 2.80 6.24 8.64
N THR A 75 1.91 6.75 9.49
CA THR A 75 0.45 6.78 9.28
C THR A 75 -0.06 8.20 9.27
N GLY A 76 -1.15 8.43 8.56
CA GLY A 76 -1.84 9.70 8.48
C GLY A 76 -2.86 9.72 7.35
N TRP A 77 -3.29 10.90 6.97
CA TRP A 77 -4.41 11.10 6.05
C TRP A 77 -3.99 11.86 4.80
N ILE A 78 -4.40 11.36 3.65
CA ILE A 78 -4.16 11.96 2.33
C ILE A 78 -5.50 12.18 1.64
N HIS A 79 -5.67 13.35 1.03
CA HIS A 79 -6.85 13.65 0.21
C HIS A 79 -6.85 12.79 -1.06
N ILE A 80 -8.01 12.29 -1.48
CA ILE A 80 -8.14 11.38 -2.64
C ILE A 80 -7.62 11.96 -3.95
N SER A 81 -7.65 13.29 -4.12
CA SER A 81 -7.08 13.95 -5.30
C SER A 81 -5.58 13.73 -5.48
N GLN A 82 -4.87 13.39 -4.41
CA GLN A 82 -3.43 13.15 -4.39
C GLN A 82 -3.07 11.66 -4.54
N LEU A 83 -4.06 10.80 -4.70
CA LEU A 83 -3.89 9.36 -4.88
C LEU A 83 -4.16 8.94 -6.33
N SER A 84 -3.49 7.88 -6.76
CA SER A 84 -3.61 7.29 -8.09
C SER A 84 -3.82 5.78 -8.01
N LYS A 85 -4.52 5.22 -9.00
CA LYS A 85 -4.67 3.77 -9.19
C LYS A 85 -3.52 3.13 -9.97
N LYS A 86 -2.57 3.93 -10.46
CA LYS A 86 -1.37 3.40 -11.14
C LYS A 86 -0.58 2.53 -10.18
N LYS A 87 -0.11 1.39 -10.68
CA LYS A 87 0.57 0.39 -9.86
C LYS A 87 2.08 0.61 -9.87
N ALA A 88 2.65 0.69 -8.69
CA ALA A 88 4.08 0.73 -8.47
C ALA A 88 4.41 0.06 -7.13
N ALA A 89 5.66 -0.32 -6.95
CA ALA A 89 6.14 -0.97 -5.74
C ALA A 89 7.55 -0.49 -5.40
N LEU A 90 7.97 -0.77 -4.17
CA LEU A 90 9.34 -0.57 -3.70
C LEU A 90 10.02 -1.92 -3.53
N ILE A 91 11.30 -1.99 -3.86
CA ILE A 91 12.14 -3.15 -3.55
C ILE A 91 12.35 -3.19 -2.04
N VAL A 92 12.07 -4.34 -1.41
CA VAL A 92 12.21 -4.53 0.04
C VAL A 92 13.48 -5.27 0.44
N ASP A 93 14.03 -6.11 -0.42
CA ASP A 93 15.29 -6.81 -0.20
C ASP A 93 16.50 -5.88 -0.41
N ASP A 94 17.61 -6.16 0.24
CA ASP A 94 18.84 -5.37 0.07
C ASP A 94 19.29 -5.32 -1.38
N SER A 95 19.12 -6.44 -2.11
CA SER A 95 19.27 -6.50 -3.54
C SER A 95 18.34 -7.56 -4.15
N SER A 96 17.80 -7.27 -5.33
CA SER A 96 16.95 -8.19 -6.07
C SER A 96 17.35 -8.22 -7.53
N ILE A 97 17.35 -9.41 -8.13
CA ILE A 97 17.70 -9.56 -9.54
C ILE A 97 16.45 -9.33 -10.39
N LEU A 98 16.60 -8.47 -11.38
CA LEU A 98 15.65 -8.30 -12.48
C LEU A 98 16.05 -9.25 -13.61
N PHE A 99 15.12 -10.09 -14.04
CA PHE A 99 15.33 -11.10 -15.05
C PHE A 99 14.66 -10.72 -16.38
N ASN A 100 15.17 -11.23 -17.48
CA ASN A 100 14.55 -11.06 -18.79
C ASN A 100 13.24 -11.84 -18.96
N GLY A 101 13.06 -12.92 -18.21
CA GLY A 101 11.85 -13.75 -18.19
C GLY A 101 11.40 -14.08 -16.76
N SER A 102 10.21 -14.64 -16.64
CA SER A 102 9.57 -14.98 -15.35
C SER A 102 10.07 -16.30 -14.76
N THR A 103 11.37 -16.49 -14.75
CA THR A 103 12.05 -17.65 -14.16
C THR A 103 13.46 -17.28 -13.73
N VAL A 104 13.96 -17.91 -12.68
CA VAL A 104 15.33 -17.74 -12.17
C VAL A 104 16.39 -18.27 -13.15
N TYR A 105 16.01 -19.06 -14.15
CA TYR A 105 16.88 -19.59 -15.20
C TYR A 105 17.03 -18.64 -16.40
N SER A 106 16.24 -17.57 -16.47
CA SER A 106 16.37 -16.55 -17.50
C SER A 106 17.56 -15.63 -17.22
N ASN A 107 17.98 -14.88 -18.24
CA ASN A 107 19.13 -14.01 -18.13
C ASN A 107 18.87 -12.85 -17.17
N PRO A 108 19.80 -12.55 -16.24
CA PRO A 108 19.71 -11.36 -15.41
C PRO A 108 19.89 -10.09 -16.27
N VAL A 109 19.11 -9.06 -15.96
CA VAL A 109 19.14 -7.76 -16.65
C VAL A 109 19.82 -6.70 -15.77
N ALA A 110 19.49 -6.70 -14.48
CA ALA A 110 19.99 -5.72 -13.53
C ALA A 110 19.84 -6.23 -12.08
N ILE A 111 20.58 -5.60 -11.18
CA ILE A 111 20.41 -5.77 -9.74
C ILE A 111 19.74 -4.49 -9.21
N LEU A 112 18.60 -4.64 -8.56
CA LEU A 112 17.84 -3.54 -7.97
C LEU A 112 18.04 -3.51 -6.46
N LYS A 113 18.35 -2.32 -5.94
CA LYS A 113 18.61 -2.12 -4.51
C LYS A 113 17.33 -1.76 -3.74
N LYS A 114 17.35 -2.03 -2.44
CA LYS A 114 16.28 -1.67 -1.50
C LYS A 114 15.84 -0.21 -1.67
N GLY A 115 14.55 0.01 -1.64
CA GLY A 115 13.94 1.34 -1.78
C GLY A 115 13.80 1.83 -3.22
N ARG A 116 14.29 1.07 -4.22
CA ARG A 116 14.08 1.41 -5.62
C ARG A 116 12.61 1.35 -5.97
N LEU A 117 12.07 2.40 -6.57
CA LEU A 117 10.71 2.44 -7.08
C LEU A 117 10.64 1.78 -8.45
N VAL A 118 9.71 0.85 -8.61
CA VAL A 118 9.45 0.16 -9.87
C VAL A 118 7.99 0.33 -10.26
N LYS A 119 7.74 0.59 -11.53
CA LYS A 119 6.38 0.63 -12.09
C LYS A 119 5.97 -0.78 -12.48
N ILE A 120 4.78 -1.19 -12.08
CA ILE A 120 4.23 -2.51 -12.36
C ILE A 120 3.47 -2.47 -13.68
N ASN A 121 3.86 -3.32 -14.62
CA ASN A 121 3.11 -3.56 -15.85
C ASN A 121 2.02 -4.61 -15.60
N LYS A 122 2.43 -5.81 -15.20
CA LYS A 122 1.54 -6.94 -14.89
C LYS A 122 2.24 -7.92 -13.94
N CYS A 123 1.43 -8.68 -13.20
CA CYS A 123 1.92 -9.81 -12.42
C CYS A 123 1.29 -11.11 -12.92
N LYS A 124 2.08 -12.17 -12.93
CA LYS A 124 1.68 -13.51 -13.32
C LYS A 124 2.28 -14.50 -12.32
N ASN A 125 1.41 -15.21 -11.58
CA ASN A 125 1.84 -16.08 -10.48
C ASN A 125 2.72 -15.29 -9.48
N ASP A 126 3.93 -15.80 -9.20
CA ASP A 126 4.87 -15.21 -8.25
C ASP A 126 5.81 -14.15 -8.85
N TRP A 127 5.55 -13.73 -10.09
CA TRP A 127 6.39 -12.81 -10.84
C TRP A 127 5.64 -11.58 -11.29
N CYS A 128 6.33 -10.43 -11.29
CA CYS A 128 5.81 -9.18 -11.85
C CYS A 128 6.74 -8.64 -12.93
N LYS A 129 6.17 -8.24 -14.07
CA LYS A 129 6.87 -7.49 -15.10
C LYS A 129 6.87 -6.02 -14.69
N ILE A 130 8.06 -5.45 -14.59
CA ILE A 130 8.27 -4.09 -14.09
C ILE A 130 9.12 -3.26 -15.05
N LYS A 131 9.03 -1.95 -14.84
CA LYS A 131 9.92 -0.97 -15.45
C LYS A 131 10.49 -0.06 -14.36
N THR A 132 11.80 0.20 -14.44
CA THR A 132 12.49 1.17 -13.59
C THR A 132 13.61 1.84 -14.37
N GLY A 133 13.53 3.16 -14.57
CA GLY A 133 14.44 3.85 -15.48
C GLY A 133 14.36 3.27 -16.88
N GLU A 134 15.49 2.88 -17.43
CA GLU A 134 15.60 2.24 -18.75
C GLU A 134 15.45 0.72 -18.72
N PHE A 135 15.43 0.13 -17.52
CA PHE A 135 15.36 -1.32 -17.34
C PHE A 135 13.92 -1.80 -17.36
N LYS A 136 13.70 -2.93 -18.04
CA LYS A 136 12.44 -3.69 -18.04
C LYS A 136 12.75 -5.16 -17.79
N GLY A 137 11.90 -5.84 -17.07
CA GLY A 137 12.06 -7.26 -16.84
C GLY A 137 11.10 -7.80 -15.80
N TRP A 138 11.44 -8.98 -15.32
CA TRP A 138 10.64 -9.73 -14.35
C TRP A 138 11.36 -9.85 -13.02
N ILE A 139 10.62 -9.63 -11.95
CA ILE A 139 11.09 -9.76 -10.58
C ILE A 139 10.11 -10.60 -9.76
N LYS A 140 10.61 -11.28 -8.74
CA LYS A 140 9.73 -12.02 -7.81
C LYS A 140 8.82 -11.05 -7.06
N LYS A 141 7.56 -11.40 -6.95
CA LYS A 141 6.52 -10.59 -6.31
C LYS A 141 6.83 -10.35 -4.82
N ASP A 142 7.40 -11.31 -4.11
CA ASP A 142 7.75 -11.19 -2.70
C ASP A 142 8.89 -10.20 -2.40
N SER A 143 9.66 -9.79 -3.42
CA SER A 143 10.65 -8.71 -3.32
C SER A 143 10.04 -7.30 -3.34
N LEU A 144 8.71 -7.20 -3.49
CA LEU A 144 7.99 -5.95 -3.74
C LEU A 144 7.05 -5.58 -2.59
N TRP A 145 7.08 -4.33 -2.17
CA TRP A 145 6.07 -3.72 -1.31
C TRP A 145 5.24 -2.72 -2.11
N GLY A 146 3.93 -2.87 -2.11
CA GLY A 146 3.00 -2.04 -2.88
C GLY A 146 1.95 -2.85 -3.63
N LEU A 147 1.93 -4.16 -3.44
CA LEU A 147 0.99 -5.11 -4.03
C LEU A 147 0.43 -6.03 -2.93
N LEU A 148 -0.84 -6.41 -3.05
CA LEU A 148 -1.50 -7.42 -2.22
C LEU A 148 -1.74 -8.68 -3.04
#